data_8fe0302e80d68710592e5a3d04eb2027
#
_entry.id   8fe0302e80d68710592e5a3d04eb2027
#
_cell.length_a   1.000
_cell.length_b   1.000
_cell.length_c   1.000
_cell.angle_alpha   90.00
_cell.angle_beta   90.00
_cell.angle_gamma   90.00
#
_symmetry.space_group_name_H-M   'P 1'
#
loop_
_entity.id
_entity.type
_entity.pdbx_description
1 polymer ?
#
loop_
_entity_poly.entity_id
_entity_poly.type
_entity_poly.pdbx_seq_one_letter_code
_entity_poly.pdbx_strand_id
1 'polypeptide(L)'
;MAIAAPFNLKKWIDEHRDLLKPPVGNQCVYKDAENFIVMVVGGPNSRKDYHYNESEEFFYQIEGDVVVGLQVDGKAIKAPIKEGEIFLLPPRIPHNPSRPANTVGL
;
A
#
# COMPACT_ATOMS: atom_id res chain seq x y z
N MET A 1 21.13 -16.43 -5.43
CA MET A 1 20.02 -15.82 -4.69
C MET A 1 19.69 -16.65 -3.46
N ALA A 2 19.65 -16.03 -2.31
CA ALA A 2 19.24 -16.71 -1.09
C ALA A 2 17.70 -16.80 -1.04
N ILE A 3 17.21 -17.91 -0.53
CA ILE A 3 15.77 -18.10 -0.34
C ILE A 3 15.43 -17.59 1.06
N ALA A 4 14.57 -16.57 1.12
CA ALA A 4 14.08 -16.06 2.41
C ALA A 4 13.10 -17.06 3.02
N ALA A 5 13.22 -17.29 4.33
CA ALA A 5 12.26 -18.15 5.03
C ALA A 5 10.91 -17.47 5.14
N PRO A 6 9.82 -18.25 5.17
CA PRO A 6 8.50 -17.67 5.49
C PRO A 6 8.54 -17.01 6.87
N PHE A 7 7.78 -15.95 7.03
CA PHE A 7 7.69 -15.23 8.31
C PHE A 7 6.27 -14.71 8.52
N ASN A 8 5.97 -14.39 9.78
CA ASN A 8 4.66 -13.86 10.14
C ASN A 8 4.59 -12.38 9.84
N LEU A 9 3.71 -11.99 8.94
CA LEU A 9 3.58 -10.59 8.50
C LEU A 9 3.16 -9.65 9.62
N LYS A 10 2.22 -10.08 10.46
CA LYS A 10 1.77 -9.23 11.59
C LYS A 10 2.91 -8.98 12.56
N LYS A 11 3.70 -9.99 12.86
CA LYS A 11 4.87 -9.83 13.73
C LYS A 11 5.90 -8.89 13.09
N TRP A 12 6.13 -9.02 11.79
CA TRP A 12 7.02 -8.12 11.07
C TRP A 12 6.55 -6.68 11.17
N ILE A 13 5.23 -6.45 10.99
CA ILE A 13 4.63 -5.12 11.12
C ILE A 13 4.88 -4.57 12.52
N ASP A 14 4.61 -5.37 13.57
CA ASP A 14 4.80 -4.93 14.95
C ASP A 14 6.24 -4.54 15.24
N GLU A 15 7.19 -5.24 14.64
CA GLU A 15 8.61 -4.96 14.80
C GLU A 15 9.08 -3.71 14.03
N HIS A 16 8.30 -3.26 13.05
CA HIS A 16 8.66 -2.13 12.18
C HIS A 16 7.72 -0.92 12.30
N ARG A 17 6.88 -0.87 13.32
CA ARG A 17 5.89 0.20 13.44
C ARG A 17 6.48 1.59 13.45
N ASP A 18 7.66 1.77 14.01
CA ASP A 18 8.33 3.08 14.03
C ASP A 18 8.65 3.57 12.62
N LEU A 19 8.90 2.67 11.69
CA LEU A 19 9.22 2.99 10.30
C LEU A 19 7.97 3.13 9.43
N LEU A 20 6.79 2.85 9.97
CA LEU A 20 5.51 2.99 9.28
C LEU A 20 4.79 4.28 9.65
N LYS A 21 5.49 5.19 10.31
CA LYS A 21 4.99 6.52 10.68
C LYS A 21 5.85 7.59 10.02
N PRO A 22 5.31 8.81 9.84
CA PRO A 22 6.14 9.91 9.35
C PRO A 22 7.42 10.06 10.19
N PRO A 23 8.54 10.45 9.56
CA PRO A 23 8.68 10.91 8.17
C PRO A 23 8.83 9.79 7.14
N VAL A 24 8.95 8.52 7.52
CA VAL A 24 9.16 7.43 6.57
C VAL A 24 7.84 6.92 5.98
N GLY A 25 7.09 6.14 6.73
CA GLY A 25 5.74 5.73 6.33
C GLY A 25 5.61 4.44 5.54
N ASN A 26 6.64 3.97 4.85
CA ASN A 26 6.57 2.71 4.12
C ASN A 26 7.87 1.93 4.19
N GLN A 27 7.77 0.61 4.01
CA GLN A 27 8.91 -0.29 4.02
C GLN A 27 8.71 -1.40 3.00
N CYS A 28 9.75 -1.67 2.22
CA CYS A 28 9.77 -2.81 1.33
C CYS A 28 10.11 -4.07 2.12
N VAL A 29 9.28 -5.10 2.02
CA VAL A 29 9.48 -6.34 2.78
C VAL A 29 10.61 -7.18 2.20
N TYR A 30 10.63 -7.33 0.87
CA TYR A 30 11.64 -8.11 0.17
C TYR A 30 12.59 -7.19 -0.58
N LYS A 31 13.65 -6.75 0.10
CA LYS A 31 14.58 -5.75 -0.46
C LYS A 31 15.44 -6.31 -1.60
N ASP A 32 15.65 -7.62 -1.61
CA ASP A 32 16.51 -8.28 -2.60
C ASP A 32 15.73 -8.93 -3.75
N ALA A 33 14.41 -8.71 -3.81
CA ALA A 33 13.60 -9.26 -4.89
C ALA A 33 13.91 -8.54 -6.21
N GLU A 34 13.87 -9.29 -7.31
CA GLU A 34 14.16 -8.72 -8.62
C GLU A 34 12.97 -7.94 -9.18
N ASN A 35 11.79 -8.57 -9.22
CA ASN A 35 10.61 -7.99 -9.87
C ASN A 35 9.39 -7.87 -8.97
N PHE A 36 9.34 -8.65 -7.90
CA PHE A 36 8.17 -8.69 -7.01
C PHE A 36 8.36 -7.70 -5.87
N ILE A 37 7.46 -6.74 -5.78
CA ILE A 37 7.54 -5.69 -4.76
C ILE A 37 6.40 -5.85 -3.76
N VAL A 38 6.75 -5.98 -2.48
CA VAL A 38 5.78 -5.99 -1.38
C VAL A 38 6.13 -4.82 -0.46
N MET A 39 5.23 -3.83 -0.44
CA MET A 39 5.41 -2.64 0.39
C MET A 39 4.37 -2.63 1.49
N VAL A 40 4.81 -2.46 2.73
CA VAL A 40 3.91 -2.18 3.85
C VAL A 40 3.89 -0.67 4.05
N VAL A 41 2.70 -0.09 4.04
CA VAL A 41 2.51 1.36 4.09
C VAL A 41 1.66 1.72 5.30
N GLY A 42 2.19 2.63 6.12
CA GLY A 42 1.47 3.16 7.27
C GLY A 42 0.91 4.55 7.01
N GLY A 43 -0.06 4.95 7.81
CA GLY A 43 -0.59 6.31 7.82
C GLY A 43 -0.09 7.09 9.02
N PRO A 44 -0.33 8.42 9.05
CA PRO A 44 -1.08 9.17 8.05
C PRO A 44 -0.26 9.47 6.80
N ASN A 45 -0.92 9.42 5.66
CA ASN A 45 -0.29 9.76 4.38
C ASN A 45 -1.39 10.22 3.43
N SER A 46 -1.35 11.49 3.06
CA SER A 46 -2.31 12.07 2.11
C SER A 46 -1.53 12.83 1.06
N ARG A 47 -1.67 12.41 -0.19
CA ARG A 47 -0.97 13.02 -1.34
C ARG A 47 -1.97 13.66 -2.28
N LYS A 48 -1.56 14.77 -2.89
CA LYS A 48 -2.40 15.48 -3.86
C LYS A 48 -2.13 15.04 -5.29
N ASP A 49 -0.99 14.42 -5.53
CA ASP A 49 -0.60 13.93 -6.86
C ASP A 49 -1.11 12.51 -7.08
N TYR A 50 -1.24 12.16 -8.35
CA TYR A 50 -1.64 10.82 -8.76
C TYR A 50 -0.44 10.01 -9.20
N HIS A 51 -0.45 8.73 -8.84
CA HIS A 51 0.53 7.75 -9.33
C HIS A 51 -0.03 7.07 -10.57
N TYR A 52 0.86 6.64 -11.45
CA TYR A 52 0.51 5.94 -12.67
C TYR A 52 1.50 4.81 -12.91
N ASN A 53 1.02 3.59 -13.00
CA ASN A 53 1.86 2.41 -13.24
C ASN A 53 1.41 1.65 -14.47
N GLU A 54 2.37 1.06 -15.17
CA GLU A 54 2.08 0.19 -16.33
C GLU A 54 1.64 -1.21 -15.91
N SER A 55 1.82 -1.58 -14.65
CA SER A 55 1.45 -2.87 -14.11
C SER A 55 0.28 -2.73 -13.14
N GLU A 56 -0.35 -3.87 -12.85
CA GLU A 56 -1.38 -3.94 -11.84
C GLU A 56 -0.78 -3.70 -10.45
N GLU A 57 -1.61 -3.22 -9.53
CA GLU A 57 -1.20 -2.99 -8.14
C GLU A 57 -2.21 -3.64 -7.21
N PHE A 58 -1.71 -4.45 -6.27
CA PHE A 58 -2.53 -5.17 -5.32
C PHE A 58 -2.53 -4.46 -3.97
N PHE A 59 -3.73 -4.22 -3.44
CA PHE A 59 -3.92 -3.60 -2.13
C PHE A 59 -4.55 -4.59 -1.17
N TYR A 60 -4.04 -4.63 0.05
CA TYR A 60 -4.63 -5.38 1.16
C TYR A 60 -4.56 -4.50 2.40
N GLN A 61 -5.72 -4.16 2.97
CA GLN A 61 -5.77 -3.28 4.12
C GLN A 61 -5.75 -4.10 5.40
N ILE A 62 -4.64 -4.05 6.10
CA ILE A 62 -4.37 -4.90 7.26
C ILE A 62 -4.96 -4.29 8.54
N GLU A 63 -4.75 -2.99 8.75
CA GLU A 63 -5.29 -2.25 9.89
C GLU A 63 -5.87 -0.93 9.40
N GLY A 64 -7.13 -0.68 9.78
CA GLY A 64 -7.84 0.54 9.39
C GLY A 64 -8.23 0.56 7.92
N ASP A 65 -8.88 1.64 7.51
CA ASP A 65 -9.42 1.81 6.17
C ASP A 65 -8.57 2.79 5.35
N VAL A 66 -8.61 2.65 4.03
CA VAL A 66 -7.98 3.59 3.12
C VAL A 66 -8.97 3.96 2.02
N VAL A 67 -8.82 5.16 1.47
CA VAL A 67 -9.58 5.56 0.28
C VAL A 67 -8.58 5.82 -0.85
N VAL A 68 -8.79 5.13 -1.97
CA VAL A 68 -7.96 5.32 -3.16
C VAL A 68 -8.74 6.14 -4.17
N GLY A 69 -8.25 7.34 -4.47
CA GLY A 69 -8.81 8.15 -5.55
C GLY A 69 -8.37 7.60 -6.90
N LEU A 70 -9.29 7.52 -7.84
CA LEU A 70 -9.02 7.00 -9.19
C LEU A 70 -9.49 8.00 -10.24
N GLN A 71 -8.78 8.04 -11.37
CA GLN A 71 -9.20 8.77 -12.55
C GLN A 71 -9.60 7.75 -13.62
N VAL A 72 -10.91 7.65 -13.89
CA VAL A 72 -11.43 6.68 -14.86
C VAL A 72 -12.31 7.43 -15.86
N ASP A 73 -11.94 7.33 -17.14
CA ASP A 73 -12.67 7.99 -18.24
C ASP A 73 -12.91 9.47 -17.99
N GLY A 74 -11.89 10.16 -17.48
CA GLY A 74 -11.96 11.59 -17.20
C GLY A 74 -12.75 11.97 -15.95
N LYS A 75 -13.15 11.00 -15.15
CA LYS A 75 -13.91 11.24 -13.92
C LYS A 75 -13.11 10.81 -12.71
N ALA A 76 -13.18 11.61 -11.64
CA ALA A 76 -12.62 11.27 -10.35
C ALA A 76 -13.61 10.40 -9.58
N ILE A 77 -13.18 9.20 -9.23
CA ILE A 77 -13.97 8.29 -8.39
C ILE A 77 -13.16 7.85 -7.19
N LYS A 78 -13.82 7.37 -6.15
CA LYS A 78 -13.16 6.91 -4.93
C LYS A 78 -13.44 5.45 -4.70
N ALA A 79 -12.38 4.68 -4.40
CA ALA A 79 -12.48 3.28 -4.05
C ALA A 79 -12.11 3.13 -2.57
N PRO A 80 -13.07 3.01 -1.66
CA PRO A 80 -12.77 2.74 -0.26
C PRO A 80 -12.38 1.27 -0.09
N ILE A 81 -11.30 1.03 0.64
CA ILE A 81 -10.83 -0.31 1.00
C ILE A 81 -10.85 -0.39 2.51
N LYS A 82 -11.75 -1.20 3.06
CA LYS A 82 -11.89 -1.34 4.50
C LYS A 82 -10.89 -2.35 5.04
N GLU A 83 -10.65 -2.28 6.36
CA GLU A 83 -9.81 -3.25 7.03
C GLU A 83 -10.23 -4.68 6.67
N GLY A 84 -9.26 -5.49 6.26
CA GLY A 84 -9.48 -6.87 5.83
C GLY A 84 -9.82 -7.04 4.36
N GLU A 85 -10.08 -5.95 3.64
CA GLU A 85 -10.44 -6.02 2.22
C GLU A 85 -9.22 -5.97 1.32
N ILE A 86 -9.36 -6.53 0.14
CA ILE A 86 -8.34 -6.48 -0.91
C ILE A 86 -8.91 -5.77 -2.14
N PHE A 87 -8.02 -5.20 -2.94
CA PHE A 87 -8.37 -4.51 -4.16
C PHE A 87 -7.26 -4.67 -5.19
N LEU A 88 -7.60 -5.09 -6.40
CA LEU A 88 -6.66 -5.13 -7.51
C LEU A 88 -6.91 -3.94 -8.42
N LEU A 89 -5.95 -3.03 -8.46
CA LEU A 89 -5.99 -1.86 -9.33
C LEU A 89 -5.50 -2.25 -10.71
N PRO A 90 -6.30 -2.07 -11.78
CA PRO A 90 -5.82 -2.35 -13.14
C PRO A 90 -4.64 -1.46 -13.53
N PRO A 91 -3.87 -1.86 -14.54
CA PRO A 91 -2.75 -1.03 -14.99
C PRO A 91 -3.24 0.26 -15.65
N ARG A 92 -2.39 1.26 -15.67
CA ARG A 92 -2.59 2.53 -16.37
C ARG A 92 -3.81 3.34 -15.89
N ILE A 93 -4.14 3.22 -14.59
CA ILE A 93 -5.16 4.06 -13.97
C ILE A 93 -4.46 4.99 -12.97
N PRO A 94 -4.53 6.31 -13.18
CA PRO A 94 -4.00 7.25 -12.19
C PRO A 94 -4.72 7.07 -10.85
N HIS A 95 -3.98 7.02 -9.76
CA HIS A 95 -4.54 6.74 -8.45
C HIS A 95 -3.84 7.52 -7.35
N ASN A 96 -4.56 7.76 -6.27
CA ASN A 96 -4.10 8.56 -5.15
C ASN A 96 -4.62 7.96 -3.84
N PRO A 97 -3.81 7.12 -3.15
CA PRO A 97 -4.22 6.60 -1.84
C PRO A 97 -4.19 7.68 -0.78
N SER A 98 -5.23 7.72 0.05
CA SER A 98 -5.30 8.60 1.22
C SER A 98 -5.42 7.72 2.47
N ARG A 99 -4.40 7.75 3.31
CA ARG A 99 -4.28 6.87 4.47
C ARG A 99 -4.38 7.66 5.76
N PRO A 100 -5.43 7.43 6.56
CA PRO A 100 -5.55 8.05 7.89
C PRO A 100 -4.46 7.56 8.85
N ALA A 101 -4.33 8.24 9.98
CA ALA A 101 -3.41 7.81 11.04
C ALA A 101 -3.78 6.41 11.56
N ASN A 102 -2.79 5.67 12.04
CA ASN A 102 -2.95 4.33 12.62
C ASN A 102 -3.50 3.29 11.65
N THR A 103 -3.23 3.44 10.36
CA THR A 103 -3.58 2.44 9.35
C THR A 103 -2.31 1.72 8.87
N VAL A 104 -2.48 0.47 8.44
CA VAL A 104 -1.42 -0.34 7.84
C VAL A 104 -2.00 -1.05 6.64
N GLY A 105 -1.38 -0.87 5.49
CA GLY A 105 -1.77 -1.52 4.24
C GLY A 105 -0.58 -2.19 3.57
N LEU A 106 -0.88 -3.05 2.61
CA LEU A 106 0.12 -3.79 1.84
C LEU A 106 0.08 -3.35 0.38
#